data_01f8d127a638cd9edfe88d82dc7339d9
#
_entry.id   01f8d127a638cd9edfe88d82dc7339d9
#
_cell.length_a   1.000
_cell.length_b   1.000
_cell.length_c   1.000
_cell.angle_alpha   90.00
_cell.angle_beta   90.00
_cell.angle_gamma   90.00
#
_symmetry.space_group_name_H-M   'P 1'
#
loop_
_entity.id
_entity.type
_entity.pdbx_description
1 polymer ?
#
loop_
_entity_poly.entity_id
_entity_poly.type
_entity_poly.pdbx_seq_one_letter_code
_entity_poly.pdbx_strand_id
1 'polypeptide(L)'
;QQRLKVQKLHHKIDNIRTDHINKTIAEIVKTKPSYITIEDLNISGMMKNKHLSKAVASQKFYEFRIKLQAKCNENGIELRVVDRWYPSSKTCHCCGAIKKDLKLSDRIFKCSCGYVEDRDFNAALNLRDAITYEVA
;
A
#
# COMPACT_ATOMS: atom_id res chain seq x y z
N GLN A 1 8.25 -17.86 33.66
CA GLN A 1 9.23 -16.79 33.28
C GLN A 1 9.48 -16.70 31.76
N GLN A 2 9.67 -17.80 31.01
CA GLN A 2 9.91 -17.76 29.55
C GLN A 2 8.71 -17.18 28.76
N ARG A 3 7.47 -17.57 29.10
CA ARG A 3 6.26 -17.04 28.46
C ARG A 3 6.17 -15.53 28.55
N LEU A 4 6.51 -14.95 29.70
CA LEU A 4 6.51 -13.52 29.92
C LEU A 4 7.60 -12.80 29.08
N LYS A 5 8.78 -13.42 28.92
CA LYS A 5 9.85 -12.89 28.06
C LYS A 5 9.39 -12.84 26.60
N VAL A 6 8.75 -13.92 26.11
CA VAL A 6 8.21 -13.98 24.73
C VAL A 6 7.15 -12.90 24.51
N GLN A 7 6.22 -12.75 25.46
CA GLN A 7 5.19 -11.68 25.37
C GLN A 7 5.81 -10.27 25.32
N LYS A 8 6.81 -9.98 26.14
CA LYS A 8 7.52 -8.70 26.11
C LYS A 8 8.21 -8.46 24.77
N LEU A 9 8.84 -9.50 24.17
CA LEU A 9 9.46 -9.38 22.84
C LEU A 9 8.42 -9.10 21.75
N HIS A 10 7.29 -9.80 21.76
CA HIS A 10 6.20 -9.53 20.82
C HIS A 10 5.69 -8.08 20.96
N HIS A 11 5.49 -7.61 22.17
CA HIS A 11 5.07 -6.24 22.43
C HIS A 11 6.09 -5.21 21.94
N LYS A 12 7.39 -5.48 22.16
CA LYS A 12 8.47 -4.62 21.64
C LYS A 12 8.46 -4.55 20.10
N ILE A 13 8.30 -5.70 19.42
CA ILE A 13 8.21 -5.75 17.95
C ILE A 13 6.98 -4.97 17.46
N ASP A 14 5.84 -5.12 18.14
CA ASP A 14 4.62 -4.42 17.81
C ASP A 14 4.76 -2.90 17.91
N ASN A 15 5.40 -2.42 18.98
CA ASN A 15 5.69 -1.01 19.18
C ASN A 15 6.63 -0.45 18.10
N ILE A 16 7.67 -1.21 17.71
CA ILE A 16 8.59 -0.80 16.63
C ILE A 16 7.85 -0.65 15.30
N ARG A 17 6.94 -1.57 14.98
CA ARG A 17 6.12 -1.49 13.76
C ARG A 17 5.18 -0.30 13.78
N THR A 18 4.52 -0.07 14.91
CA THR A 18 3.63 1.09 15.08
C THR A 18 4.40 2.41 14.96
N ASP A 19 5.58 2.51 15.56
CA ASP A 19 6.45 3.68 15.45
C ASP A 19 6.88 3.92 14.00
N HIS A 20 7.27 2.86 13.28
CA HIS A 20 7.61 2.95 11.86
C HIS A 20 6.43 3.47 11.02
N ILE A 21 5.22 2.93 11.22
CA ILE A 21 4.01 3.41 10.55
C ILE A 21 3.78 4.90 10.83
N ASN A 22 3.87 5.31 12.10
CA ASN A 22 3.65 6.71 12.47
C ASN A 22 4.68 7.64 11.81
N LYS A 23 5.95 7.27 11.77
CA LYS A 23 7.01 8.03 11.11
C LYS A 23 6.79 8.13 9.60
N THR A 24 6.49 7.01 8.95
CA THR A 24 6.21 6.97 7.50
C THR A 24 5.03 7.88 7.14
N ILE A 25 3.93 7.82 7.90
CA ILE A 25 2.77 8.70 7.68
C ILE A 25 3.16 10.16 7.91
N ALA A 26 3.92 10.47 8.95
CA ALA A 26 4.36 11.83 9.23
C ALA A 26 5.24 12.40 8.12
N GLU A 27 6.14 11.59 7.56
CA GLU A 27 6.98 11.97 6.43
C GLU A 27 6.15 12.26 5.18
N ILE A 28 5.18 11.40 4.85
CA ILE A 28 4.29 11.59 3.70
C ILE A 28 3.48 12.89 3.87
N VAL A 29 2.83 13.08 5.01
CA VAL A 29 1.97 14.26 5.27
C VAL A 29 2.78 15.55 5.34
N LYS A 30 4.06 15.49 5.80
CA LYS A 30 4.97 16.64 5.83
C LYS A 30 5.21 17.24 4.45
N THR A 31 5.11 16.46 3.39
CA THR A 31 5.24 16.97 2.00
C THR A 31 4.05 17.81 1.55
N LYS A 32 2.96 17.84 2.34
CA LYS A 32 1.71 18.58 2.08
C LYS A 32 1.16 18.35 0.67
N PRO A 33 0.96 17.10 0.24
CA PRO A 33 0.36 16.84 -1.05
C PRO A 33 -1.12 17.28 -1.02
N SER A 34 -1.67 17.65 -2.17
CA SER A 34 -3.11 17.94 -2.29
C SER A 34 -3.97 16.69 -2.11
N TYR A 35 -3.45 15.54 -2.53
CA TYR A 35 -4.10 14.24 -2.33
C TYR A 35 -3.09 13.11 -2.20
N ILE A 36 -3.54 12.00 -1.61
CA ILE A 36 -2.81 10.73 -1.54
C ILE A 36 -3.74 9.64 -2.06
N THR A 37 -3.25 8.80 -2.97
CA THR A 37 -4.03 7.68 -3.51
C THR A 37 -3.50 6.35 -3.00
N ILE A 38 -4.41 5.50 -2.52
CA ILE A 38 -4.09 4.13 -2.06
C ILE A 38 -5.03 3.12 -2.71
N GLU A 39 -4.62 1.85 -2.72
CA GLU A 39 -5.50 0.74 -3.13
C GLU A 39 -6.41 0.29 -1.99
N ASP A 40 -7.64 -0.16 -2.33
CA ASP A 40 -8.51 -0.87 -1.40
C ASP A 40 -8.06 -2.33 -1.24
N LEU A 41 -7.09 -2.57 -0.36
CA LEU A 41 -6.56 -3.92 -0.12
C LEU A 41 -7.61 -4.82 0.55
N ASN A 42 -7.86 -5.99 -0.05
CA ASN A 42 -8.70 -7.03 0.56
C ASN A 42 -7.95 -7.78 1.69
N ILE A 43 -7.73 -7.09 2.81
CA ILE A 43 -6.99 -7.65 3.96
C ILE A 43 -7.68 -8.90 4.50
N SER A 44 -9.02 -8.91 4.57
CA SER A 44 -9.80 -10.08 5.02
C SER A 44 -9.58 -11.30 4.14
N GLY A 45 -9.54 -11.10 2.82
CA GLY A 45 -9.23 -12.17 1.85
C GLY A 45 -7.79 -12.67 1.99
N MET A 46 -6.83 -11.75 2.16
CA MET A 46 -5.42 -12.10 2.37
C MET A 46 -5.21 -12.90 3.67
N MET A 47 -5.95 -12.58 4.74
CA MET A 47 -5.89 -13.28 6.02
C MET A 47 -6.42 -14.72 5.95
N LYS A 48 -7.27 -15.06 4.97
CA LYS A 48 -7.75 -16.44 4.77
C LYS A 48 -6.66 -17.39 4.28
N ASN A 49 -5.61 -16.87 3.67
CA ASN A 49 -4.46 -17.67 3.25
C ASN A 49 -3.61 -18.05 4.48
N LYS A 50 -3.70 -19.31 4.91
CA LYS A 50 -3.02 -19.82 6.12
C LYS A 50 -1.49 -19.63 6.08
N HIS A 51 -0.87 -19.64 4.91
CA HIS A 51 0.58 -19.44 4.77
C HIS A 51 1.01 -17.98 4.90
N LEU A 52 0.12 -17.04 4.55
CA LEU A 52 0.42 -15.61 4.54
C LEU A 52 -0.23 -14.82 5.68
N SER A 53 -1.24 -15.37 6.34
CA SER A 53 -2.05 -14.65 7.34
C SER A 53 -1.22 -14.01 8.44
N LYS A 54 -0.21 -14.74 8.97
CA LYS A 54 0.69 -14.21 9.99
C LYS A 54 1.53 -13.03 9.48
N ALA A 55 2.05 -13.12 8.25
CA ALA A 55 2.81 -12.06 7.63
C ALA A 55 1.92 -10.84 7.35
N VAL A 56 0.74 -11.06 6.79
CA VAL A 56 -0.26 -10.00 6.51
C VAL A 56 -0.67 -9.29 7.79
N ALA A 57 -1.02 -10.02 8.85
CA ALA A 57 -1.35 -9.45 10.15
C ALA A 57 -0.21 -8.62 10.72
N SER A 58 1.04 -9.06 10.54
CA SER A 58 2.22 -8.37 11.05
C SER A 58 2.53 -7.06 10.32
N GLN A 59 2.02 -6.85 9.10
CA GLN A 59 2.21 -5.61 8.33
C GLN A 59 1.30 -4.47 8.78
N LYS A 60 0.25 -4.76 9.55
CA LYS A 60 -0.67 -3.76 10.09
C LYS A 60 -1.29 -2.82 9.04
N PHE A 61 -1.64 -3.34 7.85
CA PHE A 61 -2.22 -2.56 6.76
C PHE A 61 -3.46 -1.77 7.16
N TYR A 62 -4.31 -2.36 8.01
CA TYR A 62 -5.50 -1.68 8.53
C TYR A 62 -5.13 -0.49 9.43
N GLU A 63 -4.17 -0.69 10.35
CA GLU A 63 -3.68 0.38 11.23
C GLU A 63 -3.07 1.52 10.43
N PHE A 64 -2.28 1.20 9.40
CA PHE A 64 -1.72 2.20 8.49
C PHE A 64 -2.81 3.04 7.82
N ARG A 65 -3.84 2.38 7.24
CA ARG A 65 -4.95 3.06 6.55
C ARG A 65 -5.69 4.02 7.49
N ILE A 66 -6.09 3.55 8.67
CA ILE A 66 -6.84 4.38 9.63
C ILE A 66 -6.02 5.58 10.10
N LYS A 67 -4.75 5.38 10.42
CA LYS A 67 -3.85 6.47 10.84
C LYS A 67 -3.57 7.46 9.72
N LEU A 68 -3.38 6.97 8.49
CA LEU A 68 -3.19 7.82 7.32
C LEU A 68 -4.43 8.69 7.09
N GLN A 69 -5.62 8.10 7.13
CA GLN A 69 -6.88 8.83 6.97
C GLN A 69 -7.04 9.92 8.04
N ALA A 70 -6.79 9.59 9.30
CA ALA A 70 -6.87 10.58 10.38
C ALA A 70 -5.91 11.75 10.14
N LYS A 71 -4.66 11.45 9.73
CA LYS A 71 -3.66 12.49 9.44
C LYS A 71 -3.98 13.30 8.19
N CYS A 72 -4.55 12.70 7.16
CA CYS A 72 -5.03 13.42 5.99
C CYS A 72 -6.13 14.41 6.37
N ASN A 73 -7.13 13.97 7.15
CA ASN A 73 -8.22 14.83 7.62
C ASN A 73 -7.71 16.02 8.47
N GLU A 74 -6.75 15.77 9.38
CA GLU A 74 -6.14 16.82 10.22
C GLU A 74 -5.38 17.87 9.38
N ASN A 75 -4.87 17.50 8.20
CA ASN A 75 -4.02 18.36 7.38
C ASN A 75 -4.71 18.86 6.10
N GLY A 76 -5.99 18.58 5.90
CA GLY A 76 -6.72 18.96 4.69
C GLY A 76 -6.24 18.27 3.41
N ILE A 77 -5.68 17.07 3.53
CA ILE A 77 -5.21 16.25 2.42
C ILE A 77 -6.33 15.30 2.00
N GLU A 78 -6.67 15.25 0.71
CA GLU A 78 -7.67 14.32 0.20
C GLU A 78 -7.08 12.90 0.14
N LEU A 79 -7.70 11.93 0.83
CA LEU A 79 -7.31 10.52 0.73
C LEU A 79 -8.24 9.82 -0.28
N ARG A 80 -7.67 9.35 -1.39
CA ARG A 80 -8.35 8.65 -2.49
C ARG A 80 -8.11 7.17 -2.37
N VAL A 81 -9.18 6.38 -2.52
CA VAL A 81 -9.13 4.92 -2.47
C VAL A 81 -9.55 4.38 -3.83
N VAL A 82 -8.65 3.72 -4.51
CA VAL A 82 -8.89 3.09 -5.81
C VAL A 82 -9.34 1.64 -5.59
N ASP A 83 -10.32 1.20 -6.38
CA ASP A 83 -10.86 -0.14 -6.30
C ASP A 83 -9.76 -1.22 -6.44
N ARG A 84 -9.91 -2.29 -5.66
CA ARG A 84 -8.95 -3.42 -5.60
C ARG A 84 -8.74 -4.16 -6.92
N TRP A 85 -9.67 -4.03 -7.86
CA TRP A 85 -9.58 -4.66 -9.18
C TRP A 85 -8.93 -3.76 -10.23
N TYR A 86 -8.61 -2.52 -9.86
CA TYR A 86 -7.88 -1.63 -10.74
C TYR A 86 -6.49 -2.20 -11.05
N PRO A 87 -6.16 -2.44 -12.33
CA PRO A 87 -4.94 -3.15 -12.71
C PRO A 87 -3.70 -2.23 -12.65
N SER A 88 -3.46 -1.57 -11.53
CA SER A 88 -2.40 -0.57 -11.34
C SER A 88 -1.02 -1.08 -11.78
N SER A 89 -0.63 -2.29 -11.35
CA SER A 89 0.67 -2.87 -11.68
C SER A 89 0.76 -3.46 -13.09
N LYS A 90 -0.39 -3.72 -13.75
CA LYS A 90 -0.46 -4.31 -15.10
C LYS A 90 -0.64 -3.29 -16.21
N THR A 91 -1.06 -2.09 -15.89
CA THR A 91 -1.29 -1.02 -16.86
C THR A 91 0.02 -0.28 -17.13
N CYS A 92 0.34 -0.06 -18.39
CA CYS A 92 1.46 0.77 -18.78
C CYS A 92 1.13 2.23 -18.53
N HIS A 93 1.90 2.90 -17.69
CA HIS A 93 1.67 4.32 -17.40
C HIS A 93 1.85 5.22 -18.63
N CYS A 94 2.71 4.82 -19.57
CA CYS A 94 2.98 5.61 -20.78
C CYS A 94 1.85 5.54 -21.82
N CYS A 95 1.34 4.33 -22.13
CA CYS A 95 0.38 4.14 -23.24
C CYS A 95 -0.97 3.53 -22.82
N GLY A 96 -1.18 3.22 -21.55
CA GLY A 96 -2.41 2.63 -21.03
C GLY A 96 -2.63 1.15 -21.39
N ALA A 97 -1.74 0.51 -22.13
CA ALA A 97 -1.86 -0.91 -22.49
C ALA A 97 -1.79 -1.82 -21.26
N ILE A 98 -2.67 -2.82 -21.19
CA ILE A 98 -2.71 -3.78 -20.07
C ILE A 98 -1.87 -5.01 -20.42
N LYS A 99 -0.85 -5.29 -19.62
CA LYS A 99 0.00 -6.48 -19.72
C LYS A 99 -0.61 -7.64 -18.93
N LYS A 100 -1.27 -8.59 -19.62
CA LYS A 100 -1.98 -9.72 -18.99
C LYS A 100 -1.02 -10.78 -18.41
N ASP A 101 0.13 -10.96 -19.02
CA ASP A 101 1.15 -11.98 -18.73
C ASP A 101 2.16 -11.58 -17.63
N LEU A 102 1.97 -10.42 -16.98
CA LEU A 102 2.84 -9.97 -15.89
C LEU A 102 2.73 -10.90 -14.69
N LYS A 103 3.87 -11.49 -14.28
CA LYS A 103 3.97 -12.40 -13.14
C LYS A 103 4.25 -11.63 -11.84
N LEU A 104 3.87 -12.20 -10.71
CA LEU A 104 4.16 -11.63 -9.39
C LEU A 104 5.67 -11.53 -9.09
N SER A 105 6.48 -12.40 -9.71
CA SER A 105 7.94 -12.40 -9.60
C SER A 105 8.62 -11.28 -10.38
N ASP A 106 7.91 -10.69 -11.37
CA ASP A 106 8.49 -9.67 -12.24
C ASP A 106 8.61 -8.36 -11.44
N ARG A 107 9.82 -7.83 -11.35
CA ARG A 107 10.11 -6.56 -10.68
C ARG A 107 10.15 -5.39 -11.63
N ILE A 108 10.46 -5.65 -12.90
CA ILE A 108 10.53 -4.64 -13.94
C ILE A 108 9.34 -4.79 -14.87
N PHE A 109 8.62 -3.70 -15.06
CA PHE A 109 7.56 -3.57 -16.05
C PHE A 109 8.17 -3.20 -17.41
N LYS A 110 7.82 -3.97 -18.46
CA LYS A 110 8.26 -3.70 -19.83
C LYS A 110 7.05 -3.72 -20.75
N CYS A 111 6.86 -2.67 -21.52
CA CYS A 111 5.78 -2.53 -22.49
C CYS A 111 6.27 -2.57 -23.92
N SER A 112 5.42 -3.01 -24.85
CA SER A 112 5.69 -2.98 -26.30
C SER A 112 5.86 -1.56 -26.87
N CYS A 113 5.38 -0.53 -26.17
CA CYS A 113 5.61 0.87 -26.55
C CYS A 113 7.04 1.36 -26.25
N GLY A 114 7.92 0.50 -25.67
CA GLY A 114 9.27 0.84 -25.28
C GLY A 114 9.42 1.33 -23.82
N TYR A 115 8.31 1.54 -23.08
CA TYR A 115 8.36 1.95 -21.68
C TYR A 115 8.90 0.81 -20.79
N VAL A 116 9.90 1.14 -19.98
CA VAL A 116 10.54 0.21 -19.03
C VAL A 116 10.67 0.93 -17.69
N GLU A 117 10.13 0.34 -16.62
CA GLU A 117 10.13 0.94 -15.30
C GLU A 117 10.10 -0.13 -14.19
N ASP A 118 10.45 0.22 -12.95
CA ASP A 118 10.13 -0.59 -11.77
C ASP A 118 8.62 -0.81 -11.71
N ARG A 119 8.19 -2.07 -11.47
CA ARG A 119 6.76 -2.42 -11.49
C ARG A 119 5.95 -1.69 -10.43
N ASP A 120 6.50 -1.53 -9.23
CA ASP A 120 5.78 -0.92 -8.12
C ASP A 120 5.74 0.61 -8.31
N PHE A 121 6.78 1.21 -8.90
CA PHE A 121 6.77 2.62 -9.28
C PHE A 121 5.78 2.90 -10.43
N ASN A 122 5.72 2.05 -11.46
CA ASN A 122 4.70 2.12 -12.51
C ASN A 122 3.27 2.05 -11.92
N ALA A 123 3.04 1.14 -10.94
CA ALA A 123 1.76 1.03 -10.25
C ALA A 123 1.43 2.30 -9.46
N ALA A 124 2.40 2.88 -8.76
CA ALA A 124 2.22 4.12 -8.01
C ALA A 124 1.83 5.30 -8.92
N LEU A 125 2.45 5.41 -10.11
CA LEU A 125 2.09 6.42 -11.11
C LEU A 125 0.64 6.22 -11.61
N ASN A 126 0.23 4.97 -11.88
CA ASN A 126 -1.13 4.67 -12.30
C ASN A 126 -2.17 4.95 -11.20
N LEU A 127 -1.83 4.70 -9.94
CA LEU A 127 -2.70 5.04 -8.81
C LEU A 127 -2.81 6.56 -8.63
N ARG A 128 -1.70 7.29 -8.75
CA ARG A 128 -1.70 8.75 -8.67
C ARG A 128 -2.66 9.37 -9.70
N ASP A 129 -2.65 8.85 -10.92
CA ASP A 129 -3.39 9.40 -12.05
C ASP A 129 -4.74 8.68 -12.28
N ALA A 130 -5.17 7.84 -11.34
CA ALA A 130 -6.46 7.16 -11.41
C ALA A 130 -7.61 8.16 -11.40
N ILE A 131 -8.51 8.03 -12.39
CA ILE A 131 -9.68 8.92 -12.57
C ILE A 131 -10.92 8.42 -11.80
N THR A 132 -10.93 7.14 -11.39
CA THR A 132 -12.03 6.52 -10.65
C THR A 132 -11.52 6.11 -9.27
N TYR A 133 -12.07 6.75 -8.24
CA TYR A 133 -11.70 6.52 -6.83
C TYR A 133 -12.84 6.92 -5.90
N GLU A 134 -12.80 6.46 -4.67
CA GLU A 134 -13.65 6.95 -3.57
C GLU A 134 -12.81 7.86 -2.66
N VAL A 135 -13.43 8.91 -2.13
CA VAL A 135 -12.81 9.78 -1.12
C VAL A 135 -13.09 9.17 0.26
N ALA A 136 -12.04 8.91 1.06
CA ALA A 136 -12.13 8.28 2.37
C ALA A 136 -12.26 9.31 3.50
#